data_111c434516a7cf08667f8d64d2e1b131
#
_entry.id   111c434516a7cf08667f8d64d2e1b131
#
_cell.length_a   1.000
_cell.length_b   1.000
_cell.length_c   1.000
_cell.angle_alpha   90.00
_cell.angle_beta   90.00
_cell.angle_gamma   90.00
#
_symmetry.space_group_name_H-M   'P 1'
#
loop_
_entity.id
_entity.type
_entity.pdbx_description
1 polymer ?
#
loop_
_entity_poly.entity_id
_entity_poly.type
_entity_poly.pdbx_seq_one_letter_code
_entity_poly.pdbx_strand_id
1 'polypeptide(L)'
;CRPQILICDEPTTALDVTIQAQILQLIRDLQKELGMSVIYITHDLGVVANVADRVAVMYAGQIVEYGTVEEIFYDAWHPYTWALLQALPQLGTKGEALPSVDGTPPNLFNEIKGDAFAPRNKHALAIDFVQEPPFFQVSETHAAKTWYLDPRAPKIERPHSIQNLREKMGKMGGSNLNG
;
A
#
# COMPACT_ATOMS: atom_id res chain seq x y z
N CYS A 1 -21.89 18.43 11.81
CA CYS A 1 -20.99 18.56 12.99
C CYS A 1 -19.73 19.39 12.72
N ARG A 2 -19.36 19.62 11.46
CA ARG A 2 -18.13 20.31 11.03
C ARG A 2 -16.87 19.80 11.76
N PRO A 3 -16.52 18.51 11.62
CA PRO A 3 -15.38 17.94 12.31
C PRO A 3 -14.07 18.50 11.71
N GLN A 4 -12.99 18.46 12.49
CA GLN A 4 -11.65 18.74 12.01
C GLN A 4 -11.06 17.53 11.28
N ILE A 5 -11.48 16.30 11.65
CA ILE A 5 -11.05 15.04 11.07
C ILE A 5 -12.27 14.18 10.77
N LEU A 6 -12.36 13.68 9.55
CA LEU A 6 -13.35 12.69 9.11
C LEU A 6 -12.67 11.34 8.94
N ILE A 7 -13.20 10.28 9.55
CA ILE A 7 -12.75 8.91 9.35
C ILE A 7 -13.76 8.20 8.48
N CYS A 8 -13.30 7.70 7.33
CA CYS A 8 -14.08 6.95 6.36
C CYS A 8 -13.58 5.49 6.36
N ASP A 9 -14.34 4.62 7.03
CA ASP A 9 -14.05 3.19 7.10
C ASP A 9 -14.81 2.46 5.99
N GLU A 10 -14.06 1.93 5.01
CA GLU A 10 -14.56 1.25 3.80
C GLU A 10 -15.72 2.01 3.10
N PRO A 11 -15.57 3.32 2.79
CA PRO A 11 -16.70 4.17 2.40
C PRO A 11 -17.32 3.79 1.04
N THR A 12 -16.64 2.95 0.27
CA THR A 12 -17.06 2.55 -1.09
C THR A 12 -17.36 1.05 -1.22
N THR A 13 -17.25 0.29 -0.13
CA THR A 13 -17.51 -1.15 -0.14
C THR A 13 -18.96 -1.44 -0.55
N ALA A 14 -19.15 -2.43 -1.42
CA ALA A 14 -20.42 -2.86 -1.98
C ALA A 14 -21.16 -1.82 -2.85
N LEU A 15 -20.50 -0.77 -3.29
CA LEU A 15 -21.03 0.20 -4.24
C LEU A 15 -20.56 -0.11 -5.66
N ASP A 16 -21.40 0.20 -6.66
CA ASP A 16 -20.96 0.19 -8.06
C ASP A 16 -19.96 1.33 -8.34
N VAL A 17 -19.16 1.16 -9.40
CA VAL A 17 -18.05 2.07 -9.72
C VAL A 17 -18.51 3.53 -9.88
N THR A 18 -19.72 3.75 -10.39
CA THR A 18 -20.26 5.09 -10.62
C THR A 18 -20.58 5.78 -9.30
N ILE A 19 -21.28 5.09 -8.41
CA ILE A 19 -21.62 5.59 -7.07
C ILE A 19 -20.37 5.78 -6.22
N GLN A 20 -19.41 4.86 -6.31
CA GLN A 20 -18.10 4.98 -5.66
C GLN A 20 -17.42 6.30 -6.03
N ALA A 21 -17.31 6.61 -7.34
CA ALA A 21 -16.71 7.84 -7.80
C ALA A 21 -17.44 9.09 -7.27
N GLN A 22 -18.77 9.07 -7.23
CA GLN A 22 -19.58 10.18 -6.71
C GLN A 22 -19.36 10.40 -5.21
N ILE A 23 -19.29 9.33 -4.41
CA ILE A 23 -19.03 9.42 -2.97
C ILE A 23 -17.63 9.99 -2.70
N LEU A 24 -16.61 9.51 -3.41
CA LEU A 24 -15.24 10.03 -3.27
C LEU A 24 -15.17 11.51 -3.65
N GLN A 25 -15.87 11.91 -4.72
CA GLN A 25 -15.94 13.32 -5.12
C GLN A 25 -16.64 14.17 -4.06
N LEU A 26 -17.76 13.70 -3.52
CA LEU A 26 -18.49 14.40 -2.43
C LEU A 26 -17.59 14.61 -1.20
N ILE A 27 -16.84 13.59 -0.78
CA ILE A 27 -15.93 13.70 0.38
C ILE A 27 -14.82 14.72 0.08
N ARG A 28 -14.26 14.75 -1.13
CA ARG A 28 -13.28 15.75 -1.54
C ARG A 28 -13.83 17.18 -1.51
N ASP A 29 -15.05 17.36 -1.99
CA ASP A 29 -15.68 18.68 -2.02
C ASP A 29 -15.95 19.19 -0.60
N LEU A 30 -16.44 18.30 0.29
CA LEU A 30 -16.60 18.61 1.70
C LEU A 30 -15.26 18.90 2.40
N GLN A 31 -14.20 18.14 2.08
CA GLN A 31 -12.85 18.38 2.61
C GLN A 31 -12.37 19.79 2.28
N LYS A 32 -12.55 20.21 1.02
CA LYS A 32 -12.16 21.55 0.57
C LYS A 32 -13.01 22.66 1.19
N GLU A 33 -14.33 22.45 1.25
CA GLU A 33 -15.28 23.44 1.78
C GLU A 33 -15.06 23.67 3.29
N LEU A 34 -14.84 22.58 4.04
CA LEU A 34 -14.75 22.62 5.49
C LEU A 34 -13.31 22.73 6.03
N GLY A 35 -12.30 22.58 5.17
CA GLY A 35 -10.89 22.61 5.57
C GLY A 35 -10.52 21.45 6.51
N MET A 36 -11.19 20.30 6.39
CA MET A 36 -10.97 19.14 7.28
C MET A 36 -9.93 18.17 6.72
N SER A 37 -9.33 17.39 7.60
CA SER A 37 -8.52 16.23 7.23
C SER A 37 -9.39 14.99 7.08
N VAL A 38 -9.05 14.09 6.14
CA VAL A 38 -9.78 12.83 5.93
C VAL A 38 -8.84 11.66 6.09
N ILE A 39 -9.26 10.68 6.90
CA ILE A 39 -8.58 9.38 7.03
C ILE A 39 -9.46 8.34 6.33
N TYR A 40 -8.92 7.74 5.25
CA TYR A 40 -9.56 6.63 4.57
C TYR A 40 -8.99 5.31 5.08
N ILE A 41 -9.85 4.38 5.47
CA ILE A 41 -9.50 2.99 5.76
C ILE A 41 -10.09 2.18 4.62
N THR A 42 -9.25 1.54 3.82
CA THR A 42 -9.68 0.77 2.65
C THR A 42 -8.62 -0.22 2.20
N HIS A 43 -9.05 -1.28 1.56
CA HIS A 43 -8.20 -2.24 0.87
C HIS A 43 -8.08 -1.97 -0.63
N ASP A 44 -8.80 -0.98 -1.15
CA ASP A 44 -8.79 -0.64 -2.58
C ASP A 44 -7.65 0.35 -2.90
N LEU A 45 -6.57 -0.17 -3.47
CA LEU A 45 -5.42 0.64 -3.88
C LEU A 45 -5.77 1.65 -4.99
N GLY A 46 -6.80 1.39 -5.80
CA GLY A 46 -7.30 2.33 -6.80
C GLY A 46 -7.92 3.57 -6.14
N VAL A 47 -8.68 3.37 -5.05
CA VAL A 47 -9.20 4.48 -4.24
C VAL A 47 -8.04 5.25 -3.62
N VAL A 48 -7.09 4.56 -2.97
CA VAL A 48 -5.93 5.19 -2.33
C VAL A 48 -5.16 6.07 -3.31
N ALA A 49 -4.84 5.56 -4.50
CA ALA A 49 -4.11 6.30 -5.54
C ALA A 49 -4.80 7.59 -5.98
N ASN A 50 -6.13 7.65 -5.86
CA ASN A 50 -6.92 8.79 -6.31
C ASN A 50 -7.19 9.84 -5.22
N VAL A 51 -7.25 9.45 -3.94
CA VAL A 51 -7.74 10.35 -2.88
C VAL A 51 -6.70 10.70 -1.82
N ALA A 52 -5.66 9.90 -1.65
CA ALA A 52 -4.72 10.06 -0.56
C ALA A 52 -3.52 10.93 -0.93
N ASP A 53 -3.06 11.77 -0.01
CA ASP A 53 -1.77 12.45 -0.09
C ASP A 53 -0.66 11.58 0.52
N ARG A 54 -1.00 10.86 1.61
CA ARG A 54 -0.11 9.97 2.34
C ARG A 54 -0.78 8.63 2.60
N VAL A 55 0.02 7.59 2.65
CA VAL A 55 -0.43 6.21 2.85
C VAL A 55 0.31 5.59 4.03
N ALA A 56 -0.41 4.86 4.86
CA ALA A 56 0.15 3.95 5.85
C ALA A 56 -0.33 2.54 5.51
N VAL A 57 0.59 1.66 5.17
CA VAL A 57 0.29 0.25 4.88
C VAL A 57 0.28 -0.51 6.21
N MET A 58 -0.81 -1.23 6.47
CA MET A 58 -0.98 -2.00 7.69
C MET A 58 -0.99 -3.51 7.41
N TYR A 59 -0.32 -4.27 8.25
CA TYR A 59 -0.37 -5.72 8.27
C TYR A 59 -0.40 -6.24 9.70
N ALA A 60 -1.26 -7.20 9.97
CA ALA A 60 -1.39 -7.83 11.30
C ALA A 60 -1.52 -6.81 12.46
N GLY A 61 -2.28 -5.73 12.26
CA GLY A 61 -2.52 -4.70 13.27
C GLY A 61 -1.41 -3.66 13.43
N GLN A 62 -0.33 -3.74 12.63
CA GLN A 62 0.79 -2.81 12.70
C GLN A 62 0.97 -2.04 11.39
N ILE A 63 1.43 -0.78 11.49
CA ILE A 63 1.92 -0.06 10.32
C ILE A 63 3.29 -0.63 9.96
N VAL A 64 3.42 -1.13 8.73
CA VAL A 64 4.66 -1.74 8.22
C VAL A 64 5.43 -0.81 7.27
N GLU A 65 4.74 0.13 6.64
CA GLU A 65 5.34 1.13 5.76
C GLU A 65 4.44 2.36 5.71
N TYR A 66 5.03 3.54 5.63
CA TYR A 66 4.29 4.79 5.39
C TYR A 66 5.10 5.77 4.56
N GLY A 67 4.40 6.59 3.79
CA GLY A 67 5.01 7.59 2.92
C GLY A 67 3.98 8.43 2.18
N THR A 68 4.40 9.20 1.20
CA THR A 68 3.52 9.79 0.21
C THR A 68 2.95 8.71 -0.71
N VAL A 69 1.84 8.99 -1.39
CA VAL A 69 1.28 8.06 -2.39
C VAL A 69 2.34 7.65 -3.41
N GLU A 70 3.12 8.59 -3.92
CA GLU A 70 4.18 8.30 -4.89
C GLU A 70 5.26 7.38 -4.34
N GLU A 71 5.70 7.59 -3.10
CA GLU A 71 6.72 6.74 -2.47
C GLU A 71 6.20 5.31 -2.28
N ILE A 72 4.96 5.16 -1.79
CA ILE A 72 4.37 3.84 -1.57
C ILE A 72 4.11 3.10 -2.90
N PHE A 73 3.64 3.79 -3.94
CA PHE A 73 3.34 3.14 -5.21
C PHE A 73 4.57 2.88 -6.07
N TYR A 74 5.59 3.75 -6.03
CA TYR A 74 6.72 3.67 -6.96
C TYR A 74 8.08 3.37 -6.31
N ASP A 75 8.17 3.47 -4.99
CA ASP A 75 9.42 3.24 -4.25
C ASP A 75 9.24 2.41 -2.97
N ALA A 76 8.20 1.55 -2.92
CA ALA A 76 7.93 0.68 -1.78
C ALA A 76 9.14 -0.18 -1.39
N TRP A 77 9.30 -0.42 -0.09
CA TRP A 77 10.40 -1.20 0.49
C TRP A 77 9.93 -2.42 1.28
N HIS A 78 8.72 -2.38 1.85
CA HIS A 78 8.23 -3.52 2.62
C HIS A 78 7.71 -4.64 1.69
N PRO A 79 8.10 -5.91 1.92
CA PRO A 79 7.67 -7.03 1.06
C PRO A 79 6.15 -7.21 0.96
N TYR A 80 5.42 -6.89 2.02
CA TYR A 80 3.96 -6.91 1.97
C TYR A 80 3.40 -5.84 1.01
N THR A 81 3.95 -4.64 1.02
CA THR A 81 3.57 -3.58 0.07
C THR A 81 3.85 -4.02 -1.37
N TRP A 82 4.98 -4.68 -1.63
CA TRP A 82 5.25 -5.26 -2.94
C TRP A 82 4.18 -6.26 -3.36
N ALA A 83 3.79 -7.16 -2.46
CA ALA A 83 2.77 -8.16 -2.73
C ALA A 83 1.41 -7.52 -3.04
N LEU A 84 1.01 -6.46 -2.31
CA LEU A 84 -0.20 -5.69 -2.58
C LEU A 84 -0.15 -5.02 -3.96
N LEU A 85 0.94 -4.36 -4.29
CA LEU A 85 1.11 -3.69 -5.59
C LEU A 85 1.11 -4.70 -6.75
N GLN A 86 1.74 -5.86 -6.59
CA GLN A 86 1.75 -6.92 -7.61
C GLN A 86 0.37 -7.52 -7.87
N ALA A 87 -0.54 -7.48 -6.89
CA ALA A 87 -1.91 -7.94 -7.03
C ALA A 87 -2.83 -6.96 -7.78
N LEU A 88 -2.32 -5.76 -8.16
CA LEU A 88 -3.09 -4.81 -8.94
C LEU A 88 -3.37 -5.35 -10.36
N PRO A 89 -4.65 -5.39 -10.79
CA PRO A 89 -5.01 -5.90 -12.12
C PRO A 89 -4.31 -5.18 -13.28
N GLN A 90 -4.00 -3.90 -13.09
CA GLN A 90 -3.32 -3.07 -14.08
C GLN A 90 -1.87 -3.51 -14.34
N LEU A 91 -1.27 -4.26 -13.42
CA LEU A 91 0.10 -4.77 -13.54
C LEU A 91 0.16 -6.19 -14.08
N GLY A 92 -0.97 -6.89 -14.11
CA GLY A 92 -1.07 -8.23 -14.67
C GLY A 92 -0.86 -8.24 -16.19
N THR A 93 -0.12 -9.20 -16.69
CA THR A 93 -0.06 -9.49 -18.12
C THR A 93 -1.37 -10.16 -18.52
N LYS A 94 -1.97 -9.74 -19.63
CA LYS A 94 -3.23 -10.27 -20.12
C LYS A 94 -3.11 -11.79 -20.32
N GLY A 95 -3.81 -12.58 -19.48
CA GLY A 95 -3.79 -14.04 -19.53
C GLY A 95 -2.92 -14.74 -18.48
N GLU A 96 -2.18 -14.02 -17.66
CA GLU A 96 -1.47 -14.58 -16.50
C GLU A 96 -2.31 -14.41 -15.23
N ALA A 97 -2.27 -15.42 -14.35
CA ALA A 97 -2.88 -15.31 -13.02
C ALA A 97 -2.16 -14.21 -12.23
N LEU A 98 -2.92 -13.31 -11.61
CA LEU A 98 -2.34 -12.30 -10.71
C LEU A 98 -1.58 -13.00 -9.58
N PRO A 99 -0.37 -12.55 -9.24
CA PRO A 99 0.36 -13.10 -8.11
C PRO A 99 -0.48 -12.95 -6.84
N SER A 100 -0.76 -14.05 -6.18
CA SER A 100 -1.37 -14.06 -4.86
C SER A 100 -0.30 -14.13 -3.79
N VAL A 101 -0.56 -13.54 -2.64
CA VAL A 101 0.32 -13.69 -1.48
C VAL A 101 0.11 -15.09 -0.90
N ASP A 102 1.11 -15.97 -1.07
CA ASP A 102 1.05 -17.33 -0.55
C ASP A 102 0.88 -17.36 0.98
N GLY A 103 0.28 -18.43 1.48
CA GLY A 103 0.11 -18.68 2.91
C GLY A 103 -1.04 -17.91 3.56
N THR A 104 -1.28 -18.22 4.84
CA THR A 104 -2.36 -17.65 5.66
C THR A 104 -1.84 -16.49 6.49
N PRO A 105 -2.60 -15.40 6.68
CA PRO A 105 -2.25 -14.36 7.64
C PRO A 105 -2.02 -14.94 9.04
N PRO A 106 -1.15 -14.34 9.86
CA PRO A 106 -0.87 -14.85 11.21
C PRO A 106 -2.12 -14.80 12.08
N ASN A 107 -2.21 -15.76 13.00
CA ASN A 107 -3.23 -15.75 14.02
C ASN A 107 -2.84 -14.72 15.09
N LEU A 108 -3.60 -13.63 15.19
CA LEU A 108 -3.33 -12.51 16.10
C LEU A 108 -3.58 -12.85 17.59
N PHE A 109 -4.16 -14.01 17.91
CA PHE A 109 -4.24 -14.51 19.30
C PHE A 109 -2.90 -15.03 19.83
N ASN A 110 -1.96 -15.33 18.94
CA ASN A 110 -0.64 -15.78 19.30
C ASN A 110 0.35 -14.61 19.31
N GLU A 111 1.33 -14.68 20.21
CA GLU A 111 2.46 -13.75 20.16
C GLU A 111 3.24 -13.94 18.86
N ILE A 112 3.36 -12.85 18.09
CA ILE A 112 4.15 -12.83 16.87
C ILE A 112 5.56 -12.40 17.24
N LYS A 113 6.52 -13.33 17.09
CA LYS A 113 7.94 -13.04 17.22
C LYS A 113 8.47 -12.60 15.85
N GLY A 114 9.18 -11.50 15.82
CA GLY A 114 9.74 -10.98 14.57
C GLY A 114 8.73 -10.28 13.67
N ASP A 115 9.02 -10.27 12.35
CA ASP A 115 8.14 -9.68 11.36
C ASP A 115 6.92 -10.58 11.10
N ALA A 116 5.72 -10.04 11.28
CA ALA A 116 4.47 -10.75 11.06
C ALA A 116 4.32 -11.27 9.60
N PHE A 117 4.98 -10.63 8.64
CA PHE A 117 4.94 -11.03 7.24
C PHE A 117 6.00 -12.07 6.86
N ALA A 118 7.01 -12.31 7.69
CA ALA A 118 8.13 -13.22 7.41
C ALA A 118 7.68 -14.61 6.89
N PRO A 119 6.67 -15.29 7.48
CA PRO A 119 6.24 -16.60 6.99
C PRO A 119 5.68 -16.61 5.56
N ARG A 120 5.29 -15.45 5.05
CA ARG A 120 4.71 -15.26 3.70
C ARG A 120 5.68 -14.58 2.74
N ASN A 121 6.83 -14.14 3.24
CA ASN A 121 7.87 -13.49 2.47
C ASN A 121 8.85 -14.52 1.92
N LYS A 122 8.85 -14.74 0.60
CA LYS A 122 9.75 -15.72 -0.07
C LYS A 122 11.24 -15.40 0.09
N HIS A 123 11.56 -14.17 0.48
CA HIS A 123 12.94 -13.70 0.66
C HIS A 123 13.23 -13.33 2.12
N ALA A 124 12.43 -13.86 3.08
CA ALA A 124 12.62 -13.58 4.49
C ALA A 124 14.04 -13.93 4.95
N LEU A 125 14.62 -13.04 5.73
CA LEU A 125 15.91 -13.26 6.40
C LEU A 125 15.67 -14.04 7.71
N ALA A 126 16.69 -14.75 8.17
CA ALA A 126 16.59 -15.51 9.44
C ALA A 126 16.20 -14.58 10.62
N ILE A 127 16.63 -13.33 10.60
CA ILE A 127 16.32 -12.34 11.63
C ILE A 127 14.82 -11.97 11.63
N ASP A 128 14.16 -11.98 10.48
CA ASP A 128 12.71 -11.65 10.37
C ASP A 128 11.85 -12.58 11.23
N PHE A 129 12.30 -13.81 11.50
CA PHE A 129 11.55 -14.78 12.32
C PHE A 129 11.75 -14.62 13.82
N VAL A 130 12.75 -13.85 14.27
CA VAL A 130 13.14 -13.77 15.68
C VAL A 130 13.10 -12.36 16.25
N GLN A 131 13.20 -11.36 15.40
CA GLN A 131 13.21 -9.96 15.81
C GLN A 131 12.42 -9.08 14.86
N GLU A 132 11.48 -8.31 15.43
CA GLU A 132 10.71 -7.32 14.67
C GLU A 132 11.64 -6.22 14.14
N PRO A 133 11.57 -5.89 12.83
CA PRO A 133 12.36 -4.80 12.27
C PRO A 133 11.88 -3.45 12.83
N PRO A 134 12.80 -2.54 13.17
CA PRO A 134 12.43 -1.16 13.46
C PRO A 134 12.03 -0.44 12.18
N PHE A 135 11.46 0.76 12.32
CA PHE A 135 11.33 1.66 11.17
C PHE A 135 12.71 2.16 10.73
N PHE A 136 13.01 1.91 9.47
CA PHE A 136 14.15 2.53 8.79
C PHE A 136 13.63 3.68 7.93
N GLN A 137 14.28 4.84 8.06
CA GLN A 137 13.94 6.01 7.27
C GLN A 137 14.53 5.88 5.86
N VAL A 138 13.68 6.01 4.83
CA VAL A 138 14.05 5.97 3.42
C VAL A 138 14.20 7.39 2.87
N SER A 139 13.27 8.27 3.21
CA SER A 139 13.27 9.70 2.90
C SER A 139 12.75 10.51 4.09
N GLU A 140 12.60 11.82 3.97
CA GLU A 140 11.99 12.66 5.01
C GLU A 140 10.54 12.26 5.33
N THR A 141 9.84 11.70 4.36
CA THR A 141 8.42 11.36 4.46
C THR A 141 8.13 9.86 4.44
N HIS A 142 9.12 9.02 4.09
CA HIS A 142 8.97 7.60 3.86
C HIS A 142 9.79 6.76 4.85
N ALA A 143 9.15 5.81 5.50
CA ALA A 143 9.81 4.82 6.33
C ALA A 143 9.16 3.44 6.22
N ALA A 144 9.95 2.38 6.38
CA ALA A 144 9.50 1.00 6.30
C ALA A 144 10.10 0.13 7.41
N LYS A 145 9.31 -0.81 7.92
CA LYS A 145 9.71 -1.82 8.91
C LYS A 145 10.24 -3.06 8.19
N THR A 146 11.48 -3.03 7.72
CA THR A 146 12.07 -4.16 7.04
C THR A 146 13.58 -4.21 7.26
N TRP A 147 14.11 -5.39 7.59
CA TRP A 147 15.55 -5.62 7.74
C TRP A 147 16.32 -5.43 6.43
N TYR A 148 15.66 -5.39 5.27
CA TYR A 148 16.33 -5.11 3.98
C TYR A 148 16.99 -3.73 3.92
N LEU A 149 16.57 -2.81 4.76
CA LEU A 149 17.14 -1.46 4.88
C LEU A 149 18.30 -1.38 5.88
N ASP A 150 18.58 -2.45 6.64
CA ASP A 150 19.78 -2.51 7.49
C ASP A 150 21.04 -2.57 6.60
N PRO A 151 22.06 -1.74 6.85
CA PRO A 151 23.28 -1.72 6.04
C PRO A 151 24.03 -3.09 5.97
N ARG A 152 23.76 -3.99 6.91
CA ARG A 152 24.35 -5.34 6.98
C ARG A 152 23.54 -6.38 6.20
N ALA A 153 22.33 -6.03 5.79
CA ALA A 153 21.47 -6.96 5.04
C ALA A 153 22.02 -7.26 3.66
N PRO A 154 21.75 -8.44 3.12
CA PRO A 154 22.04 -8.73 1.72
C PRO A 154 21.23 -7.78 0.83
N LYS A 155 21.82 -7.34 -0.29
CA LYS A 155 21.07 -6.54 -1.27
C LYS A 155 19.98 -7.40 -1.90
N ILE A 156 18.73 -7.03 -1.65
CA ILE A 156 17.57 -7.67 -2.25
C ILE A 156 17.04 -6.74 -3.33
N GLU A 157 16.89 -7.28 -4.53
CA GLU A 157 16.30 -6.54 -5.64
C GLU A 157 14.78 -6.52 -5.47
N ARG A 158 14.21 -5.33 -5.62
CA ARG A 158 12.76 -5.18 -5.68
C ARG A 158 12.19 -5.93 -6.89
N PRO A 159 10.99 -6.50 -6.80
CA PRO A 159 10.38 -7.20 -7.93
C PRO A 159 10.34 -6.34 -9.19
N HIS A 160 10.71 -6.90 -10.34
CA HIS A 160 10.74 -6.20 -11.63
C HIS A 160 9.40 -5.57 -12.02
N SER A 161 8.30 -6.19 -11.59
CA SER A 161 6.94 -5.66 -11.80
C SER A 161 6.73 -4.29 -11.15
N ILE A 162 7.41 -4.02 -10.02
CA ILE A 162 7.34 -2.75 -9.28
C ILE A 162 8.36 -1.74 -9.82
N GLN A 163 9.55 -2.18 -10.21
CA GLN A 163 10.59 -1.28 -10.74
C GLN A 163 10.12 -0.47 -11.96
N ASN A 164 9.23 -1.03 -12.78
CA ASN A 164 8.71 -0.41 -13.99
C ASN A 164 7.29 0.16 -13.82
N LEU A 165 6.79 0.28 -12.57
CA LEU A 165 5.41 0.70 -12.32
C LEU A 165 5.14 2.11 -12.86
N ARG A 166 6.07 3.04 -12.65
CA ARG A 166 5.97 4.43 -13.12
C ARG A 166 5.84 4.51 -14.64
N GLU A 167 6.61 3.73 -15.39
CA GLU A 167 6.50 3.67 -16.84
C GLU A 167 5.18 3.06 -17.32
N LYS A 168 4.73 2.00 -16.64
CA LYS A 168 3.49 1.31 -16.99
C LYS A 168 2.27 2.19 -16.75
N MET A 169 2.21 2.86 -15.62
CA MET A 169 1.08 3.76 -15.29
C MET A 169 1.10 5.06 -16.11
N GLY A 170 2.29 5.61 -16.42
CA GLY A 170 2.42 6.77 -17.30
C GLY A 170 1.93 6.49 -18.72
N LYS A 171 2.13 5.28 -19.26
CA LYS A 171 1.61 4.86 -20.56
C LYS A 171 0.09 4.67 -20.57
N MET A 172 -0.53 4.31 -19.43
CA MET A 172 -1.98 4.16 -19.32
C MET A 172 -2.71 5.51 -19.17
N GLY A 173 -2.11 6.49 -18.48
CA GLY A 173 -2.68 7.83 -18.33
C GLY A 173 -2.64 8.66 -19.61
N GLY A 174 -1.71 8.38 -20.54
CA GLY A 174 -1.57 9.08 -21.81
C GLY A 174 -2.52 8.63 -22.92
N SER A 175 -3.17 7.47 -22.78
CA SER A 175 -4.09 6.93 -23.80
C SER A 175 -5.55 7.38 -23.65
N ASN A 176 -5.93 8.04 -22.57
CA ASN A 176 -7.31 8.48 -22.33
C ASN A 176 -7.56 9.99 -22.61
N LEU A 177 -6.58 10.72 -23.18
CA LEU A 177 -6.74 12.15 -23.51
C LEU A 177 -6.91 12.43 -25.01
N ASN A 178 -7.01 11.37 -25.85
CA ASN A 178 -7.29 11.49 -27.28
C ASN A 178 -8.36 10.47 -27.70
N GLY A 179 -9.59 10.67 -27.29
CA GLY A 179 -10.76 9.92 -27.75
C GLY A 179 -12.01 10.75 -27.58
#